data_2823e0afa8cbec11ea67065553840c58
#
_entry.id   2823e0afa8cbec11ea67065553840c58
#
_cell.length_a   1.000
_cell.length_b   1.000
_cell.length_c   1.000
_cell.angle_alpha   90.00
_cell.angle_beta   90.00
_cell.angle_gamma   90.00
#
_symmetry.space_group_name_H-M   'P 1'
#
loop_
_entity.id
_entity.type
_entity.pdbx_description
1 polymer ?
#
loop_
_entity_poly.entity_id
_entity_poly.type
_entity_poly.pdbx_seq_one_letter_code
_entity_poly.pdbx_strand_id
1 'polypeptide(L)'
;ILPLIAQQQAIGALILKAHPGALHADKDRELLHFVSAQVATAIERGQLKAELLRAAQYDELTSLPNRRLFQDRLSTALARSKRKHSRMALLYIDIDDFKHVNDSLGHAAGDLLLQHIARSLEACVRKADTVARLGGDEFVVILEDVHGPEDAHAVADKIRSALREDVAIDQRVLCTEASIGVAIYPEDGTDAEALLKHADGGMYREKAGEPAAPPPSIP
;
A
#
# COMPACT_ATOMS: atom_id res chain seq x y z
N ILE A 1 3.29 40.82 7.83
CA ILE A 1 3.45 39.52 7.15
C ILE A 1 4.95 39.22 7.12
N LEU A 2 5.33 38.03 7.59
CA LEU A 2 6.71 37.57 7.63
C LEU A 2 6.79 36.30 6.81
N PRO A 3 7.70 36.17 5.83
CA PRO A 3 7.87 34.95 5.07
C PRO A 3 8.44 33.84 5.96
N LEU A 4 7.95 32.64 5.80
CA LEU A 4 8.54 31.42 6.32
C LEU A 4 9.47 30.87 5.24
N ILE A 5 10.77 30.98 5.48
CA ILE A 5 11.79 30.57 4.50
C ILE A 5 12.52 29.34 5.01
N ALA A 6 12.53 28.26 4.20
CA ALA A 6 13.33 27.05 4.40
C ALA A 6 14.12 26.78 3.11
N GLN A 7 15.40 26.40 3.23
CA GLN A 7 16.28 26.11 2.08
C GLN A 7 16.25 27.18 0.96
N GLN A 8 16.21 28.46 1.34
CA GLN A 8 16.11 29.62 0.44
C GLN A 8 14.80 29.72 -0.37
N GLN A 9 13.79 28.92 -0.03
CA GLN A 9 12.46 28.98 -0.64
C GLN A 9 11.41 29.43 0.38
N ALA A 10 10.44 30.22 -0.06
CA ALA A 10 9.30 30.58 0.76
C ALA A 10 8.32 29.41 0.84
N ILE A 11 8.17 28.81 2.02
CA ILE A 11 7.25 27.70 2.29
C ILE A 11 5.88 28.17 2.81
N GLY A 12 5.76 29.47 3.14
CA GLY A 12 4.55 30.05 3.67
C GLY A 12 4.76 31.47 4.17
N ALA A 13 3.80 32.00 4.89
CA ALA A 13 3.89 33.30 5.53
C ALA A 13 3.23 33.31 6.91
N LEU A 14 3.86 33.95 7.88
CA LEU A 14 3.29 34.21 9.18
C LEU A 14 2.57 35.58 9.15
N ILE A 15 1.28 35.59 9.40
CA ILE A 15 0.47 36.81 9.46
C ILE A 15 0.23 37.14 10.91
N LEU A 16 0.73 38.28 11.34
CA LEU A 16 0.50 38.82 12.68
C LEU A 16 -0.44 40.01 12.59
N LYS A 17 -1.46 40.01 13.44
CA LYS A 17 -2.37 41.14 13.59
C LYS A 17 -2.03 41.88 14.88
N ALA A 18 -1.58 43.10 14.73
CA ALA A 18 -1.31 43.99 15.89
C ALA A 18 -2.59 44.68 16.36
N HIS A 19 -2.67 44.97 17.66
CA HIS A 19 -3.72 45.82 18.20
C HIS A 19 -3.52 47.28 17.70
N PRO A 20 -4.60 48.02 17.44
CA PRO A 20 -4.48 49.44 17.09
C PRO A 20 -3.69 50.19 18.17
N GLY A 21 -2.61 50.90 17.78
CA GLY A 21 -1.74 51.66 18.67
C GLY A 21 -0.46 50.96 19.16
N ALA A 22 -0.24 49.70 18.83
CA ALA A 22 1.04 49.05 19.11
C ALA A 22 2.08 49.47 18.07
N LEU A 23 3.07 50.25 18.50
CA LEU A 23 4.26 50.55 17.71
C LEU A 23 5.24 49.37 17.87
N HIS A 24 5.58 48.72 16.76
CA HIS A 24 6.61 47.71 16.76
C HIS A 24 7.99 48.35 16.78
N ALA A 25 8.73 48.20 17.88
CA ALA A 25 10.14 48.60 17.97
C ALA A 25 11.01 47.68 17.10
N ASP A 26 12.20 48.13 16.70
CA ASP A 26 13.14 47.30 15.90
C ASP A 26 13.45 45.96 16.57
N LYS A 27 13.48 45.93 17.91
CA LYS A 27 13.62 44.67 18.69
C LYS A 27 12.50 43.67 18.46
N ASP A 28 11.26 44.13 18.26
CA ASP A 28 10.13 43.25 17.96
C ASP A 28 10.29 42.64 16.57
N ARG A 29 10.89 43.36 15.65
CA ARG A 29 11.16 42.92 14.28
C ARG A 29 12.20 41.79 14.27
N GLU A 30 13.28 41.90 15.00
CA GLU A 30 14.30 40.84 15.14
C GLU A 30 13.73 39.61 15.80
N LEU A 31 12.94 39.75 16.85
CA LEU A 31 12.24 38.64 17.50
C LEU A 31 11.28 37.95 16.55
N LEU A 32 10.51 38.69 15.78
CA LEU A 32 9.56 38.16 14.83
C LEU A 32 10.25 37.41 13.67
N HIS A 33 11.39 37.91 13.18
CA HIS A 33 12.23 37.21 12.22
C HIS A 33 12.79 35.91 12.81
N PHE A 34 13.26 35.95 14.04
CA PHE A 34 13.72 34.74 14.73
C PHE A 34 12.60 33.73 14.88
N VAL A 35 11.41 34.15 15.33
CA VAL A 35 10.24 33.23 15.46
C VAL A 35 9.84 32.68 14.11
N SER A 36 9.78 33.48 13.05
CA SER A 36 9.43 33.01 11.71
C SER A 36 10.42 31.95 11.20
N ALA A 37 11.71 32.12 11.45
CA ALA A 37 12.75 31.15 11.11
C ALA A 37 12.60 29.85 11.91
N GLN A 38 12.29 29.92 13.21
CA GLN A 38 12.03 28.71 14.03
C GLN A 38 10.79 27.95 13.56
N VAL A 39 9.71 28.67 13.23
CA VAL A 39 8.49 28.06 12.69
C VAL A 39 8.77 27.39 11.34
N ALA A 40 9.48 28.06 10.44
CA ALA A 40 9.87 27.49 9.14
C ALA A 40 10.68 26.20 9.32
N THR A 41 11.69 26.23 10.20
CA THR A 41 12.51 25.03 10.51
C THR A 41 11.68 23.89 11.12
N ALA A 42 10.72 24.20 11.99
CA ALA A 42 9.84 23.18 12.59
C ALA A 42 8.92 22.53 11.54
N ILE A 43 8.38 23.33 10.62
CA ILE A 43 7.55 22.83 9.50
C ILE A 43 8.38 21.94 8.59
N GLU A 44 9.56 22.40 8.17
CA GLU A 44 10.48 21.63 7.32
C GLU A 44 10.85 20.28 7.94
N ARG A 45 11.23 20.28 9.23
CA ARG A 45 11.51 19.02 9.95
C ARG A 45 10.30 18.10 10.00
N GLY A 46 9.10 18.64 10.18
CA GLY A 46 7.86 17.90 10.19
C GLY A 46 7.59 17.24 8.83
N GLN A 47 7.76 17.99 7.75
CA GLN A 47 7.59 17.50 6.38
C GLN A 47 8.61 16.40 6.04
N LEU A 48 9.90 16.65 6.31
CA LEU A 48 10.95 15.68 6.07
C LEU A 48 10.73 14.37 6.86
N LYS A 49 10.30 14.49 8.13
CA LYS A 49 9.94 13.30 8.92
C LYS A 49 8.76 12.55 8.34
N ALA A 50 7.73 13.24 7.85
CA ALA A 50 6.58 12.62 7.21
C ALA A 50 6.97 11.91 5.90
N GLU A 51 7.83 12.52 5.08
CA GLU A 51 8.37 11.91 3.86
C GLU A 51 9.22 10.67 4.16
N LEU A 52 10.11 10.75 5.16
CA LEU A 52 10.91 9.60 5.59
C LEU A 52 10.03 8.44 6.10
N LEU A 53 8.98 8.75 6.87
CA LEU A 53 8.02 7.74 7.34
C LEU A 53 7.25 7.12 6.17
N ARG A 54 6.84 7.94 5.19
CA ARG A 54 6.15 7.46 4.00
C ARG A 54 7.06 6.56 3.17
N ALA A 55 8.28 6.97 2.87
CA ALA A 55 9.27 6.16 2.15
C ALA A 55 9.59 4.84 2.89
N ALA A 56 9.61 4.87 4.24
CA ALA A 56 9.86 3.66 5.03
C ALA A 56 8.69 2.67 5.07
N GLN A 57 7.48 3.08 4.70
CA GLN A 57 6.24 2.30 4.86
C GLN A 57 5.50 2.01 3.55
N TYR A 58 5.75 2.77 2.51
CA TYR A 58 5.04 2.64 1.25
C TYR A 58 6.00 2.36 0.10
N ASP A 59 5.51 1.68 -0.92
CA ASP A 59 6.20 1.46 -2.19
C ASP A 59 6.15 2.76 -3.02
N GLU A 60 7.30 3.22 -3.50
CA GLU A 60 7.41 4.51 -4.21
C GLU A 60 6.66 4.51 -5.54
N LEU A 61 6.62 3.36 -6.23
CA LEU A 61 6.00 3.25 -7.54
C LEU A 61 4.48 3.22 -7.46
N THR A 62 3.94 2.39 -6.57
CA THR A 62 2.49 2.11 -6.50
C THR A 62 1.78 2.88 -5.40
N SER A 63 2.53 3.46 -4.45
CA SER A 63 2.00 4.08 -3.22
C SER A 63 1.24 3.12 -2.30
N LEU A 64 1.28 1.83 -2.55
CA LEU A 64 0.75 0.80 -1.65
C LEU A 64 1.66 0.61 -0.43
N PRO A 65 1.16 0.09 0.69
CA PRO A 65 1.97 -0.47 1.75
C PRO A 65 3.09 -1.35 1.21
N ASN A 66 4.32 -1.11 1.67
CA ASN A 66 5.45 -1.96 1.34
C ASN A 66 5.50 -3.20 2.25
N ARG A 67 6.47 -4.08 2.05
CA ARG A 67 6.67 -5.30 2.84
C ARG A 67 6.68 -5.04 4.36
N ARG A 68 7.29 -3.96 4.80
CA ARG A 68 7.39 -3.62 6.23
C ARG A 68 6.02 -3.25 6.81
N LEU A 69 5.29 -2.35 6.17
CA LEU A 69 3.96 -1.94 6.63
C LEU A 69 2.96 -3.10 6.52
N PHE A 70 3.08 -3.94 5.48
CA PHE A 70 2.29 -5.16 5.36
C PHE A 70 2.48 -6.10 6.56
N GLN A 71 3.72 -6.37 6.98
CA GLN A 71 3.99 -7.24 8.13
C GLN A 71 3.39 -6.70 9.43
N ASP A 72 3.47 -5.40 9.66
CA ASP A 72 2.84 -4.73 10.80
C ASP A 72 1.31 -4.89 10.77
N ARG A 73 0.69 -4.64 9.60
CA ARG A 73 -0.77 -4.79 9.41
C ARG A 73 -1.22 -6.23 9.56
N LEU A 74 -0.50 -7.19 9.00
CA LEU A 74 -0.80 -8.62 9.14
C LEU A 74 -0.77 -9.05 10.61
N SER A 75 0.27 -8.64 11.35
CA SER A 75 0.38 -8.92 12.79
C SER A 75 -0.79 -8.32 13.58
N THR A 76 -1.19 -7.09 13.22
CA THR A 76 -2.32 -6.40 13.84
C THR A 76 -3.65 -7.09 13.52
N ALA A 77 -3.88 -7.48 12.26
CA ALA A 77 -5.07 -8.18 11.82
C ALA A 77 -5.21 -9.55 12.51
N LEU A 78 -4.11 -10.32 12.59
CA LEU A 78 -4.07 -11.59 13.31
C LEU A 78 -4.42 -11.43 14.81
N ALA A 79 -3.80 -10.45 15.47
CA ALA A 79 -4.10 -10.19 16.89
C ALA A 79 -5.56 -9.79 17.10
N ARG A 80 -6.15 -9.04 16.15
CA ARG A 80 -7.55 -8.64 16.17
C ARG A 80 -8.47 -9.85 15.96
N SER A 81 -8.20 -10.68 14.93
CA SER A 81 -9.00 -11.87 14.62
C SER A 81 -8.97 -12.88 15.76
N LYS A 82 -7.78 -13.11 16.36
CA LYS A 82 -7.65 -13.96 17.54
C LYS A 82 -8.51 -13.49 18.72
N ARG A 83 -8.53 -12.18 19.00
CA ARG A 83 -9.33 -11.61 20.09
C ARG A 83 -10.83 -11.67 19.84
N LYS A 84 -11.24 -11.45 18.57
CA LYS A 84 -12.65 -11.47 18.17
C LYS A 84 -13.19 -12.86 17.87
N HIS A 85 -12.33 -13.89 17.80
CA HIS A 85 -12.66 -15.21 17.27
C HIS A 85 -13.25 -15.13 15.86
N SER A 86 -12.75 -14.20 15.03
CA SER A 86 -13.15 -14.01 13.65
C SER A 86 -12.11 -14.57 12.70
N ARG A 87 -12.53 -14.82 11.45
CA ARG A 87 -11.63 -15.22 10.37
C ARG A 87 -11.03 -14.01 9.67
N MET A 88 -9.86 -14.20 9.09
CA MET A 88 -9.26 -13.30 8.11
C MET A 88 -8.66 -14.13 6.98
N ALA A 89 -8.47 -13.53 5.82
CA ALA A 89 -7.81 -14.19 4.72
C ALA A 89 -6.58 -13.40 4.25
N LEU A 90 -5.59 -14.12 3.76
CA LEU A 90 -4.41 -13.60 3.09
C LEU A 90 -4.40 -14.11 1.65
N LEU A 91 -4.34 -13.21 0.68
CA LEU A 91 -4.12 -13.52 -0.71
C LEU A 91 -2.69 -13.17 -1.09
N TYR A 92 -1.98 -14.07 -1.73
CA TYR A 92 -0.67 -13.85 -2.34
C TYR A 92 -0.83 -13.85 -3.85
N ILE A 93 -0.36 -12.81 -4.52
CA ILE A 93 -0.64 -12.52 -5.94
C ILE A 93 0.68 -12.28 -6.66
N ASP A 94 0.89 -12.97 -7.75
CA ASP A 94 2.01 -12.80 -8.67
C ASP A 94 1.46 -12.51 -10.07
N ILE A 95 2.03 -11.53 -10.75
CA ILE A 95 1.58 -11.16 -12.10
C ILE A 95 2.28 -12.05 -13.13
N ASP A 96 1.49 -12.82 -13.85
CA ASP A 96 2.03 -13.75 -14.81
C ASP A 96 2.70 -13.02 -15.98
N ASP A 97 3.83 -13.55 -16.42
CA ASP A 97 4.62 -13.05 -17.56
C ASP A 97 5.05 -11.56 -17.46
N PHE A 98 5.06 -10.96 -16.26
CA PHE A 98 5.45 -9.55 -16.08
C PHE A 98 6.86 -9.27 -16.62
N LYS A 99 7.80 -10.22 -16.49
CA LYS A 99 9.13 -10.09 -17.10
C LYS A 99 9.05 -9.92 -18.61
N HIS A 100 8.17 -10.67 -19.28
CA HIS A 100 8.00 -10.55 -20.73
C HIS A 100 7.47 -9.16 -21.13
N VAL A 101 6.62 -8.55 -20.33
CA VAL A 101 6.18 -7.16 -20.53
C VAL A 101 7.36 -6.21 -20.47
N ASN A 102 8.21 -6.30 -19.44
CA ASN A 102 9.42 -5.48 -19.32
C ASN A 102 10.40 -5.68 -20.49
N ASP A 103 10.65 -6.94 -20.87
CA ASP A 103 11.59 -7.28 -21.95
C ASP A 103 11.09 -6.79 -23.32
N SER A 104 9.77 -6.78 -23.53
CA SER A 104 9.15 -6.43 -24.82
C SER A 104 8.81 -4.94 -24.96
N LEU A 105 8.44 -4.26 -23.86
CA LEU A 105 7.90 -2.89 -23.87
C LEU A 105 8.76 -1.90 -23.06
N GLY A 106 9.76 -2.41 -22.35
CA GLY A 106 10.63 -1.63 -21.47
C GLY A 106 10.06 -1.44 -20.06
N HIS A 107 10.95 -1.11 -19.11
CA HIS A 107 10.60 -0.94 -17.70
C HIS A 107 9.55 0.15 -17.44
N ALA A 108 9.54 1.23 -18.22
CA ALA A 108 8.54 2.29 -18.08
C ALA A 108 7.10 1.78 -18.31
N ALA A 109 6.89 0.89 -19.27
CA ALA A 109 5.59 0.26 -19.50
C ALA A 109 5.22 -0.71 -18.38
N GLY A 110 6.20 -1.47 -17.87
CA GLY A 110 6.02 -2.33 -16.69
C GLY A 110 5.64 -1.53 -15.43
N ASP A 111 6.26 -0.38 -15.21
CA ASP A 111 5.94 0.51 -14.09
C ASP A 111 4.49 1.04 -14.18
N LEU A 112 4.05 1.47 -15.37
CA LEU A 112 2.67 1.90 -15.59
C LEU A 112 1.68 0.75 -15.37
N LEU A 113 2.03 -0.47 -15.79
CA LEU A 113 1.23 -1.67 -15.56
C LEU A 113 1.10 -1.96 -14.06
N LEU A 114 2.20 -1.93 -13.29
CA LEU A 114 2.16 -2.14 -11.84
C LEU A 114 1.33 -1.08 -11.12
N GLN A 115 1.39 0.18 -11.56
CA GLN A 115 0.53 1.23 -11.02
C GLN A 115 -0.95 1.00 -11.35
N HIS A 116 -1.26 0.47 -12.53
CA HIS A 116 -2.62 0.11 -12.90
C HIS A 116 -3.13 -1.05 -12.04
N ILE A 117 -2.34 -2.12 -11.92
CA ILE A 117 -2.65 -3.28 -11.08
C ILE A 117 -2.92 -2.86 -9.63
N ALA A 118 -2.07 -2.00 -9.06
CA ALA A 118 -2.26 -1.50 -7.70
C ALA A 118 -3.64 -0.85 -7.51
N ARG A 119 -4.06 0.01 -8.45
CA ARG A 119 -5.39 0.66 -8.42
C ARG A 119 -6.53 -0.33 -8.60
N SER A 120 -6.37 -1.32 -9.48
CA SER A 120 -7.38 -2.37 -9.68
C SER A 120 -7.55 -3.24 -8.45
N LEU A 121 -6.46 -3.61 -7.77
CA LEU A 121 -6.51 -4.34 -6.51
C LEU A 121 -7.22 -3.54 -5.40
N GLU A 122 -6.89 -2.25 -5.25
CA GLU A 122 -7.57 -1.38 -4.27
C GLU A 122 -9.08 -1.24 -4.55
N ALA A 123 -9.49 -1.21 -5.83
CA ALA A 123 -10.90 -1.15 -6.22
C ALA A 123 -11.65 -2.48 -5.96
N CYS A 124 -10.94 -3.59 -5.85
CA CYS A 124 -11.53 -4.91 -5.58
C CYS A 124 -11.85 -5.14 -4.11
N VAL A 125 -11.20 -4.43 -3.19
CA VAL A 125 -11.28 -4.65 -1.74
C VAL A 125 -11.97 -3.51 -1.00
N ARG A 126 -12.30 -3.73 0.27
CA ARG A 126 -12.93 -2.73 1.15
C ARG A 126 -11.85 -1.83 1.79
N LYS A 127 -12.25 -0.66 2.30
CA LYS A 127 -11.34 0.24 3.04
C LYS A 127 -10.71 -0.38 4.30
N ALA A 128 -11.36 -1.38 4.88
CA ALA A 128 -10.83 -2.10 6.06
C ALA A 128 -9.72 -3.08 5.67
N ASP A 129 -9.72 -3.54 4.41
CA ASP A 129 -8.74 -4.49 3.90
C ASP A 129 -7.42 -3.78 3.58
N THR A 130 -6.36 -4.55 3.45
CA THR A 130 -5.05 -4.02 3.09
C THR A 130 -4.58 -4.64 1.79
N VAL A 131 -4.22 -3.80 0.82
CA VAL A 131 -3.42 -4.19 -0.35
C VAL A 131 -2.00 -3.73 -0.11
N ALA A 132 -1.01 -4.55 -0.45
CA ALA A 132 0.41 -4.20 -0.34
C ALA A 132 1.21 -4.77 -1.51
N ARG A 133 2.37 -4.15 -1.80
CA ARG A 133 3.34 -4.66 -2.77
C ARG A 133 4.60 -5.11 -2.02
N LEU A 134 5.02 -6.34 -2.25
CA LEU A 134 6.19 -6.91 -1.56
C LEU A 134 7.50 -6.65 -2.31
N GLY A 135 7.42 -6.40 -3.61
CA GLY A 135 8.53 -6.12 -4.52
C GLY A 135 8.29 -6.78 -5.88
N GLY A 136 8.97 -6.30 -6.93
CA GLY A 136 8.77 -6.84 -8.28
C GLY A 136 7.31 -6.81 -8.72
N ASP A 137 6.76 -7.96 -9.04
CA ASP A 137 5.39 -8.25 -9.48
C ASP A 137 4.54 -8.93 -8.40
N GLU A 138 5.03 -8.99 -7.15
CA GLU A 138 4.35 -9.63 -6.03
C GLU A 138 3.48 -8.64 -5.24
N PHE A 139 2.20 -8.96 -5.12
CA PHE A 139 1.24 -8.24 -4.29
C PHE A 139 0.61 -9.16 -3.24
N VAL A 140 0.11 -8.57 -2.16
CA VAL A 140 -0.61 -9.30 -1.13
C VAL A 140 -1.84 -8.51 -0.69
N VAL A 141 -2.88 -9.25 -0.29
CA VAL A 141 -4.11 -8.65 0.24
C VAL A 141 -4.45 -9.30 1.57
N ILE A 142 -4.76 -8.48 2.58
CA ILE A 142 -5.32 -8.92 3.86
C ILE A 142 -6.81 -8.58 3.84
N LEU A 143 -7.66 -9.57 3.97
CA LEU A 143 -9.11 -9.42 4.12
C LEU A 143 -9.48 -9.64 5.59
N GLU A 144 -10.01 -8.61 6.24
CA GLU A 144 -10.46 -8.70 7.62
C GLU A 144 -11.93 -9.13 7.72
N ASP A 145 -12.27 -9.83 8.82
CA ASP A 145 -13.64 -10.23 9.15
C ASP A 145 -14.36 -10.97 7.99
N VAL A 146 -13.73 -11.99 7.40
CA VAL A 146 -14.35 -12.89 6.42
C VAL A 146 -15.24 -13.93 7.12
N HIS A 147 -16.35 -14.32 6.50
CA HIS A 147 -17.28 -15.30 7.08
C HIS A 147 -16.83 -16.73 6.80
N GLY A 148 -16.21 -16.96 5.65
CA GLY A 148 -15.70 -18.26 5.24
C GLY A 148 -14.71 -18.16 4.08
N PRO A 149 -14.16 -19.30 3.64
CA PRO A 149 -13.25 -19.37 2.49
C PRO A 149 -13.88 -18.82 1.20
N GLU A 150 -15.18 -18.97 1.04
CA GLU A 150 -15.94 -18.49 -0.11
C GLU A 150 -15.84 -16.97 -0.30
N ASP A 151 -15.81 -16.18 0.78
CA ASP A 151 -15.64 -14.75 0.71
C ASP A 151 -14.27 -14.37 0.15
N ALA A 152 -13.22 -15.08 0.58
CA ALA A 152 -11.86 -14.85 0.11
C ALA A 152 -11.68 -15.25 -1.36
N HIS A 153 -12.26 -16.39 -1.75
CA HIS A 153 -12.24 -16.84 -3.14
C HIS A 153 -13.03 -15.90 -4.06
N ALA A 154 -14.18 -15.38 -3.60
CA ALA A 154 -14.95 -14.40 -4.37
C ALA A 154 -14.14 -13.11 -4.63
N VAL A 155 -13.35 -12.66 -3.65
CA VAL A 155 -12.44 -11.51 -3.85
C VAL A 155 -11.30 -11.88 -4.81
N ALA A 156 -10.71 -13.07 -4.69
CA ALA A 156 -9.67 -13.54 -5.61
C ALA A 156 -10.19 -13.59 -7.06
N ASP A 157 -11.41 -14.11 -7.29
CA ASP A 157 -12.04 -14.17 -8.61
C ASP A 157 -12.36 -12.78 -9.16
N LYS A 158 -12.80 -11.85 -8.29
CA LYS A 158 -13.00 -10.45 -8.66
C LYS A 158 -11.68 -9.80 -9.11
N ILE A 159 -10.59 -10.08 -8.39
CA ILE A 159 -9.25 -9.59 -8.75
C ILE A 159 -8.83 -10.16 -10.11
N ARG A 160 -8.92 -11.49 -10.31
CA ARG A 160 -8.59 -12.11 -11.61
C ARG A 160 -9.37 -11.49 -12.75
N SER A 161 -10.67 -11.25 -12.55
CA SER A 161 -11.53 -10.65 -13.56
C SER A 161 -11.10 -9.21 -13.88
N ALA A 162 -10.79 -8.41 -12.84
CA ALA A 162 -10.36 -7.03 -13.02
C ALA A 162 -8.97 -6.91 -13.69
N LEU A 163 -8.06 -7.86 -13.44
CA LEU A 163 -6.73 -7.85 -14.06
C LEU A 163 -6.75 -8.34 -15.52
N ARG A 164 -7.77 -9.11 -15.91
CA ARG A 164 -8.00 -9.53 -17.31
C ARG A 164 -8.62 -8.46 -18.18
N GLU A 165 -9.07 -7.34 -17.61
CA GLU A 165 -9.56 -6.22 -18.40
C GLU A 165 -8.43 -5.59 -19.20
N ASP A 166 -8.73 -5.22 -20.43
CA ASP A 166 -7.80 -4.58 -21.34
C ASP A 166 -7.33 -3.23 -20.79
N VAL A 167 -6.02 -3.05 -20.69
CA VAL A 167 -5.38 -1.82 -20.22
C VAL A 167 -4.61 -1.14 -21.34
N ALA A 168 -4.93 0.12 -21.61
CA ALA A 168 -4.18 0.93 -22.56
C ALA A 168 -2.93 1.53 -21.90
N ILE A 169 -1.74 1.09 -22.32
CA ILE A 169 -0.43 1.62 -21.91
C ILE A 169 0.35 2.00 -23.15
N ASP A 170 0.77 3.27 -23.25
CA ASP A 170 1.57 3.80 -24.39
C ASP A 170 1.02 3.38 -25.77
N GLN A 171 -0.29 3.60 -26.01
CA GLN A 171 -1.00 3.26 -27.25
C GLN A 171 -1.08 1.75 -27.57
N ARG A 172 -0.75 0.89 -26.63
CA ARG A 172 -0.92 -0.56 -26.71
C ARG A 172 -1.97 -1.02 -25.73
N VAL A 173 -2.67 -2.07 -26.08
CA VAL A 173 -3.62 -2.74 -25.20
C VAL A 173 -2.93 -3.96 -24.63
N LEU A 174 -2.86 -4.04 -23.31
CA LEU A 174 -2.30 -5.16 -22.57
C LEU A 174 -3.41 -5.85 -21.80
N CYS A 175 -3.39 -7.17 -21.81
CA CYS A 175 -4.17 -8.02 -20.93
C CYS A 175 -3.18 -8.76 -20.02
N THR A 176 -3.46 -8.81 -18.73
CA THR A 176 -2.60 -9.49 -17.77
C THR A 176 -3.38 -10.56 -17.03
N GLU A 177 -2.68 -11.62 -16.63
CA GLU A 177 -3.19 -12.62 -15.74
C GLU A 177 -2.40 -12.59 -14.42
N ALA A 178 -2.95 -13.18 -13.38
CA ALA A 178 -2.28 -13.27 -12.10
C ALA A 178 -2.59 -14.61 -11.44
N SER A 179 -1.57 -15.23 -10.89
CA SER A 179 -1.67 -16.40 -10.04
C SER A 179 -1.92 -15.98 -8.61
N ILE A 180 -2.97 -16.51 -7.96
CA ILE A 180 -3.44 -16.07 -6.65
C ILE A 180 -3.56 -17.26 -5.70
N GLY A 181 -2.73 -17.28 -4.65
CA GLY A 181 -2.89 -18.21 -3.54
C GLY A 181 -3.67 -17.59 -2.40
N VAL A 182 -4.50 -18.38 -1.75
CA VAL A 182 -5.37 -17.97 -0.63
C VAL A 182 -5.03 -18.77 0.62
N ALA A 183 -4.94 -18.10 1.77
CA ALA A 183 -4.84 -18.73 3.09
C ALA A 183 -5.85 -18.11 4.05
N ILE A 184 -6.51 -18.95 4.84
CA ILE A 184 -7.55 -18.56 5.80
C ILE A 184 -7.04 -18.78 7.23
N TYR A 185 -7.15 -17.76 8.07
CA TYR A 185 -6.96 -17.89 9.51
C TYR A 185 -8.28 -18.28 10.17
N PRO A 186 -8.32 -19.27 11.07
CA PRO A 186 -7.17 -20.04 11.57
C PRO A 186 -6.90 -21.36 10.82
N GLU A 187 -7.67 -21.69 9.78
CA GLU A 187 -7.69 -23.01 9.14
C GLU A 187 -6.35 -23.38 8.48
N ASP A 188 -5.73 -22.44 7.75
CA ASP A 188 -4.48 -22.66 6.99
C ASP A 188 -3.22 -22.21 7.73
N GLY A 189 -3.40 -21.61 8.91
CA GLY A 189 -2.29 -21.16 9.76
C GLY A 189 -2.75 -20.27 10.90
N THR A 190 -2.02 -20.31 12.03
CA THR A 190 -2.34 -19.54 13.24
C THR A 190 -1.38 -18.36 13.48
N ASP A 191 -0.40 -18.20 12.61
CA ASP A 191 0.58 -17.11 12.63
C ASP A 191 0.88 -16.59 11.22
N ALA A 192 1.61 -15.50 11.15
CA ALA A 192 1.90 -14.80 9.89
C ALA A 192 2.75 -15.65 8.93
N GLU A 193 3.71 -16.42 9.45
CA GLU A 193 4.61 -17.23 8.64
C GLU A 193 3.87 -18.40 7.99
N ALA A 194 3.03 -19.11 8.76
CA ALA A 194 2.22 -20.21 8.26
C ALA A 194 1.26 -19.77 7.17
N LEU A 195 0.55 -18.63 7.37
CA LEU A 195 -0.39 -18.09 6.38
C LEU A 195 0.33 -17.64 5.10
N LEU A 196 1.46 -16.94 5.24
CA LEU A 196 2.25 -16.54 4.07
C LEU A 196 2.73 -17.74 3.27
N LYS A 197 3.28 -18.76 3.95
CA LYS A 197 3.74 -20.00 3.32
C LYS A 197 2.62 -20.74 2.61
N HIS A 198 1.42 -20.78 3.22
CA HIS A 198 0.26 -21.45 2.62
C HIS A 198 -0.21 -20.71 1.36
N ALA A 199 -0.37 -19.39 1.44
CA ALA A 199 -0.80 -18.57 0.32
C ALA A 199 0.21 -18.59 -0.83
N ASP A 200 1.51 -18.39 -0.54
CA ASP A 200 2.60 -18.48 -1.53
C ASP A 200 2.62 -19.85 -2.22
N GLY A 201 2.55 -20.95 -1.45
CA GLY A 201 2.46 -22.30 -2.01
C GLY A 201 1.22 -22.52 -2.89
N GLY A 202 0.08 -21.89 -2.55
CA GLY A 202 -1.13 -21.89 -3.37
C GLY A 202 -0.93 -21.18 -4.71
N MET A 203 -0.38 -19.99 -4.66
CA MET A 203 -0.04 -19.17 -5.83
C MET A 203 0.92 -19.91 -6.78
N TYR A 204 1.97 -20.52 -6.23
CA TYR A 204 2.94 -21.28 -7.03
C TYR A 204 2.32 -22.47 -7.76
N ARG A 205 1.41 -23.22 -7.11
CA ARG A 205 0.66 -24.32 -7.76
C ARG A 205 -0.23 -23.80 -8.90
N GLU A 206 -0.95 -22.71 -8.68
CA GLU A 206 -1.77 -22.11 -9.74
C GLU A 206 -0.90 -21.67 -10.93
N LYS A 207 0.25 -21.04 -10.67
CA LYS A 207 1.22 -20.65 -11.70
C LYS A 207 1.80 -21.85 -12.48
N ALA A 208 1.94 -22.99 -11.82
CA ALA A 208 2.38 -24.24 -12.46
C ALA A 208 1.24 -24.97 -13.23
N GLY A 209 0.02 -24.44 -13.21
CA GLY A 209 -1.14 -25.07 -13.84
C GLY A 209 -1.66 -26.30 -13.09
N GLU A 210 -1.31 -26.47 -11.81
CA GLU A 210 -1.79 -27.55 -10.96
C GLU A 210 -3.18 -27.18 -10.39
N PRO A 211 -4.16 -28.11 -10.37
CA PRO A 211 -5.47 -27.84 -9.80
C PRO A 211 -5.36 -27.49 -8.31
N ALA A 212 -6.15 -26.51 -7.85
CA ALA A 212 -6.23 -26.12 -6.45
C ALA A 212 -6.51 -27.34 -5.57
N ALA A 213 -5.78 -27.49 -4.47
CA ALA A 213 -6.02 -28.57 -3.52
C ALA A 213 -7.47 -28.43 -2.98
N PRO A 214 -8.25 -29.54 -2.89
CA PRO A 214 -9.57 -29.49 -2.32
C PRO A 214 -9.50 -29.03 -0.86
N PRO A 215 -10.53 -28.29 -0.37
CA PRO A 215 -10.56 -27.87 1.02
C PRO A 215 -10.47 -29.09 1.94
N PRO A 216 -9.80 -28.98 3.11
CA PRO A 216 -9.71 -30.09 4.04
C PRO A 216 -11.12 -30.53 4.43
N SER A 217 -11.38 -31.84 4.26
CA SER A 217 -12.64 -32.44 4.68
C SER A 217 -12.76 -32.28 6.21
N ILE A 218 -13.75 -31.52 6.64
CA ILE A 218 -14.08 -31.38 8.05
C ILE A 218 -14.63 -32.72 8.53
N PRO A 219 -14.11 -33.32 9.61
CA PRO A 219 -14.64 -34.55 10.18
C PRO A 219 -15.99 -34.32 10.88
#